data_7a878601bb1a0dd319fbf7974e1da1dd
#
_entry.id   7a878601bb1a0dd319fbf7974e1da1dd
#
_cell.length_a   1.000
_cell.length_b   1.000
_cell.length_c   1.000
_cell.angle_alpha   90.00
_cell.angle_beta   90.00
_cell.angle_gamma   90.00
#
_symmetry.space_group_name_H-M   'P 1'
#
loop_
_entity.id
_entity.type
_entity.pdbx_description
1 polymer ?
#
loop_
_entity_poly.entity_id
_entity_poly.type
_entity_poly.pdbx_seq_one_letter_code
_entity_poly.pdbx_strand_id
1 'polypeptide(L)'
;KAKLNENLKDNRIVIQGFGNVGRHLAYELYNRDNAKIIAIGEYNGILYNENGIDINKLIECVLFKKTIENNDLGKFIRNPKEIVEVECDILVPAALEGVINKDNVEKVKTKLIVEAANGPIDPTSDKILFNKGVTVLPDIYVNAGGVVVSYFEWVKNLSHIRFGRMEKRYQEHKLLELIKLIEKTTNTKTVSYTHLTLPTKSS
;
A
#
# COMPACT_ATOMS: atom_id res chain seq x y z
N LYS A 1 -6.64 1.12 -24.66
CA LYS A 1 -6.14 2.07 -23.65
C LYS A 1 -7.33 2.64 -22.88
N ALA A 2 -7.37 2.47 -21.56
CA ALA A 2 -8.39 3.09 -20.72
C ALA A 2 -8.34 4.62 -20.92
N LYS A 3 -9.49 5.22 -21.25
CA LYS A 3 -9.61 6.68 -21.39
C LYS A 3 -9.80 7.30 -19.99
N LEU A 4 -8.71 7.37 -19.21
CA LEU A 4 -8.66 8.03 -17.93
C LEU A 4 -8.19 9.48 -18.08
N ASN A 5 -8.56 10.32 -17.12
CA ASN A 5 -7.97 11.65 -16.98
C ASN A 5 -6.51 11.53 -16.53
N GLU A 6 -5.66 12.47 -16.91
CA GLU A 6 -4.23 12.43 -16.60
C GLU A 6 -3.95 12.49 -15.09
N ASN A 7 -4.77 13.25 -14.36
CA ASN A 7 -4.65 13.38 -12.92
C ASN A 7 -5.63 12.47 -12.18
N LEU A 8 -5.18 11.81 -11.11
CA LEU A 8 -6.04 10.94 -10.30
C LEU A 8 -7.19 11.69 -9.60
N LYS A 9 -7.01 12.97 -9.28
CA LYS A 9 -8.06 13.83 -8.70
C LYS A 9 -9.30 13.98 -9.59
N ASP A 10 -9.13 13.81 -10.91
CA ASP A 10 -10.18 13.98 -11.90
C ASP A 10 -10.84 12.63 -12.28
N ASN A 11 -10.42 11.54 -11.63
CA ASN A 11 -10.98 10.21 -11.80
C ASN A 11 -11.71 9.77 -10.52
N ARG A 12 -12.85 9.12 -10.69
CA ARG A 12 -13.65 8.55 -9.61
C ARG A 12 -13.08 7.18 -9.24
N ILE A 13 -12.60 7.01 -8.03
CA ILE A 13 -11.96 5.78 -7.55
C ILE A 13 -12.86 5.08 -6.55
N VAL A 14 -13.03 3.77 -6.72
CA VAL A 14 -13.73 2.88 -5.79
C VAL A 14 -12.75 1.84 -5.27
N ILE A 15 -12.73 1.62 -3.95
CA ILE A 15 -11.86 0.63 -3.31
C ILE A 15 -12.74 -0.39 -2.58
N GLN A 16 -12.59 -1.66 -2.92
CA GLN A 16 -13.25 -2.77 -2.23
C GLN A 16 -12.28 -3.36 -1.20
N GLY A 17 -12.62 -3.20 0.06
CA GLY A 17 -11.80 -3.55 1.22
C GLY A 17 -11.06 -2.34 1.83
N PHE A 18 -11.20 -2.18 3.15
CA PHE A 18 -10.51 -1.12 3.90
C PHE A 18 -9.63 -1.71 5.02
N GLY A 19 -9.13 -2.91 4.78
CA GLY A 19 -8.13 -3.59 5.59
C GLY A 19 -6.74 -2.97 5.41
N ASN A 20 -5.69 -3.74 5.70
CA ASN A 20 -4.32 -3.22 5.62
C ASN A 20 -3.96 -2.68 4.23
N VAL A 21 -4.27 -3.42 3.15
CA VAL A 21 -3.95 -3.01 1.79
C VAL A 21 -4.79 -1.81 1.36
N GLY A 22 -6.13 -1.94 1.40
CA GLY A 22 -7.03 -0.89 0.91
C GLY A 22 -6.90 0.42 1.68
N ARG A 23 -6.70 0.36 3.00
CA ARG A 23 -6.51 1.55 3.84
C ARG A 23 -5.21 2.30 3.52
N HIS A 24 -4.08 1.58 3.38
CA HIS A 24 -2.82 2.22 3.03
C HIS A 24 -2.86 2.77 1.61
N LEU A 25 -3.43 2.03 0.66
CA LEU A 25 -3.63 2.51 -0.70
C LEU A 25 -4.47 3.79 -0.74
N ALA A 26 -5.62 3.79 -0.05
CA ALA A 26 -6.47 4.97 0.05
C ALA A 26 -5.74 6.18 0.65
N TYR A 27 -4.96 5.94 1.72
CA TYR A 27 -4.16 6.98 2.37
C TYR A 27 -3.13 7.61 1.42
N GLU A 28 -2.35 6.77 0.72
CA GLU A 28 -1.33 7.25 -0.22
C GLU A 28 -1.96 8.01 -1.40
N LEU A 29 -2.97 7.44 -2.04
CA LEU A 29 -3.67 8.08 -3.16
C LEU A 29 -4.30 9.43 -2.76
N TYR A 30 -4.91 9.51 -1.58
CA TYR A 30 -5.56 10.72 -1.09
C TYR A 30 -4.54 11.82 -0.75
N ASN A 31 -3.49 11.49 0.00
CA ASN A 31 -2.54 12.49 0.52
C ASN A 31 -1.46 12.89 -0.49
N ARG A 32 -1.03 11.99 -1.38
CA ARG A 32 0.04 12.28 -2.35
C ARG A 32 -0.48 12.78 -3.68
N ASP A 33 -1.58 12.18 -4.16
CA ASP A 33 -2.09 12.43 -5.51
C ASP A 33 -3.40 13.22 -5.51
N ASN A 34 -3.92 13.59 -4.33
CA ASN A 34 -5.23 14.22 -4.16
C ASN A 34 -6.35 13.45 -4.88
N ALA A 35 -6.26 12.11 -4.86
CA ALA A 35 -7.18 11.25 -5.58
C ALA A 35 -8.61 11.36 -5.04
N LYS A 36 -9.60 11.34 -5.93
CA LYS A 36 -11.02 11.39 -5.59
C LYS A 36 -11.57 9.98 -5.34
N ILE A 37 -11.56 9.53 -4.09
CA ILE A 37 -12.12 8.24 -3.69
C ILE A 37 -13.59 8.44 -3.33
N ILE A 38 -14.49 7.90 -4.16
CA ILE A 38 -15.95 8.10 -4.02
C ILE A 38 -16.65 6.99 -3.26
N ALA A 39 -16.06 5.78 -3.19
CA ALA A 39 -16.66 4.70 -2.43
C ALA A 39 -15.58 3.79 -1.82
N ILE A 40 -15.88 3.32 -0.62
CA ILE A 40 -15.11 2.31 0.11
C ILE A 40 -16.07 1.22 0.59
N GLY A 41 -15.79 -0.02 0.20
CA GLY A 41 -16.56 -1.19 0.59
C GLY A 41 -15.88 -2.00 1.68
N GLU A 42 -16.64 -2.42 2.66
CA GLU A 42 -16.27 -3.36 3.71
C GLU A 42 -17.30 -4.49 3.82
N TYR A 43 -17.02 -5.49 4.65
CA TYR A 43 -17.90 -6.66 4.83
C TYR A 43 -19.33 -6.30 5.27
N ASN A 44 -19.50 -5.17 5.95
CA ASN A 44 -20.77 -4.70 6.49
C ASN A 44 -21.52 -3.70 5.59
N GLY A 45 -20.88 -3.21 4.52
CA GLY A 45 -21.51 -2.26 3.60
C GLY A 45 -20.52 -1.37 2.87
N ILE A 46 -21.04 -0.29 2.30
CA ILE A 46 -20.30 0.65 1.46
C ILE A 46 -20.51 2.06 2.02
N LEU A 47 -19.43 2.80 2.19
CA LEU A 47 -19.46 4.24 2.37
C LEU A 47 -19.33 4.89 1.00
N TYR A 48 -20.30 5.71 0.60
CA TYR A 48 -20.35 6.39 -0.70
C TYR A 48 -20.45 7.91 -0.54
N ASN A 49 -19.61 8.64 -1.26
CA ASN A 49 -19.68 10.10 -1.36
C ASN A 49 -19.21 10.54 -2.76
N GLU A 50 -20.10 11.02 -3.58
CA GLU A 50 -19.78 11.46 -4.96
C GLU A 50 -18.76 12.61 -5.01
N ASN A 51 -18.70 13.43 -3.97
CA ASN A 51 -17.74 14.54 -3.86
C ASN A 51 -16.35 14.10 -3.40
N GLY A 52 -16.20 12.83 -3.03
CA GLY A 52 -14.99 12.25 -2.43
C GLY A 52 -15.08 12.11 -0.92
N ILE A 53 -14.50 11.05 -0.40
CA ILE A 53 -14.44 10.71 1.03
C ILE A 53 -13.17 11.31 1.62
N ASP A 54 -13.28 11.99 2.77
CA ASP A 54 -12.11 12.40 3.57
C ASP A 54 -11.48 11.15 4.21
N ILE A 55 -10.42 10.67 3.58
CA ILE A 55 -9.77 9.41 3.97
C ILE A 55 -9.10 9.52 5.33
N ASN A 56 -8.53 10.68 5.67
CA ASN A 56 -7.88 10.86 6.97
C ASN A 56 -8.89 10.73 8.12
N LYS A 57 -10.03 11.41 8.00
CA LYS A 57 -11.11 11.28 8.98
C LYS A 57 -11.70 9.87 9.01
N LEU A 58 -11.84 9.22 7.85
CA LEU A 58 -12.33 7.85 7.80
C LEU A 58 -11.40 6.89 8.53
N ILE A 59 -10.09 7.02 8.36
CA ILE A 59 -9.10 6.20 9.07
C ILE A 59 -9.23 6.40 10.59
N GLU A 60 -9.34 7.64 11.06
CA GLU A 60 -9.57 7.93 12.48
C GLU A 60 -10.86 7.27 12.99
N CYS A 61 -11.96 7.40 12.24
CA CYS A 61 -13.24 6.77 12.57
C CYS A 61 -13.11 5.25 12.67
N VAL A 62 -12.43 4.60 11.72
CA VAL A 62 -12.26 3.14 11.70
C VAL A 62 -11.35 2.67 12.83
N LEU A 63 -10.30 3.40 13.15
CA LEU A 63 -9.43 3.09 14.30
C LEU A 63 -10.21 3.14 15.63
N PHE A 64 -11.13 4.11 15.78
CA PHE A 64 -11.94 4.27 16.99
C PHE A 64 -13.14 3.33 17.06
N LYS A 65 -13.96 3.31 15.98
CA LYS A 65 -15.26 2.60 15.94
C LYS A 65 -15.17 1.20 15.35
N LYS A 66 -14.05 0.82 14.73
CA LYS A 66 -13.83 -0.43 13.99
C LYS A 66 -14.85 -0.69 12.87
N THR A 67 -15.47 0.36 12.35
CA THR A 67 -16.47 0.28 11.29
C THR A 67 -16.45 1.53 10.42
N ILE A 68 -16.82 1.38 9.14
CA ILE A 68 -17.07 2.50 8.22
C ILE A 68 -18.50 3.05 8.33
N GLU A 69 -19.36 2.41 9.13
CA GLU A 69 -20.73 2.85 9.40
C GLU A 69 -20.77 4.01 10.39
N ASN A 70 -21.85 4.77 10.37
CA ASN A 70 -22.14 5.86 11.35
C ASN A 70 -21.06 6.95 11.38
N ASN A 71 -20.70 7.47 10.21
CA ASN A 71 -19.88 8.67 10.08
C ASN A 71 -20.57 9.67 9.14
N ASP A 72 -20.19 10.94 9.28
CA ASP A 72 -20.75 12.04 8.47
C ASP A 72 -19.99 12.23 7.13
N LEU A 73 -19.18 11.22 6.71
CA LEU A 73 -18.30 11.34 5.54
C LEU A 73 -18.98 10.94 4.25
N GLY A 74 -20.18 10.33 4.32
CA GLY A 74 -20.93 9.89 3.17
C GLY A 74 -22.18 9.08 3.52
N LYS A 75 -22.85 8.60 2.48
CA LYS A 75 -24.02 7.71 2.59
C LYS A 75 -23.56 6.28 2.80
N PHE A 76 -24.09 5.61 3.84
CA PHE A 76 -23.83 4.19 4.07
C PHE A 76 -24.87 3.32 3.34
N ILE A 77 -24.39 2.34 2.56
CA ILE A 77 -25.20 1.36 1.82
C ILE A 77 -24.92 0.00 2.42
N ARG A 78 -25.96 -0.69 2.90
CA ARG A 78 -25.83 -1.94 3.68
C ARG A 78 -25.42 -3.16 2.87
N ASN A 79 -25.61 -3.15 1.56
CA ASN A 79 -25.26 -4.29 0.70
C ASN A 79 -23.80 -4.18 0.20
N PRO A 80 -22.85 -4.92 0.77
CA PRO A 80 -21.44 -4.81 0.37
C PRO A 80 -21.17 -5.33 -1.05
N LYS A 81 -22.05 -6.16 -1.61
CA LYS A 81 -21.87 -6.73 -2.95
C LYS A 81 -22.03 -5.67 -4.06
N GLU A 82 -22.72 -4.57 -3.77
CA GLU A 82 -22.93 -3.50 -4.74
C GLU A 82 -21.67 -2.65 -5.00
N ILE A 83 -20.59 -2.83 -4.24
CA ILE A 83 -19.36 -2.03 -4.40
C ILE A 83 -18.78 -2.12 -5.83
N VAL A 84 -18.82 -3.30 -6.45
CA VAL A 84 -18.30 -3.53 -7.79
C VAL A 84 -19.24 -3.00 -8.89
N GLU A 85 -20.49 -2.68 -8.52
CA GLU A 85 -21.52 -2.13 -9.42
C GLU A 85 -21.51 -0.59 -9.38
N VAL A 86 -20.78 0.03 -8.45
CA VAL A 86 -20.65 1.49 -8.37
C VAL A 86 -19.94 2.03 -9.62
N GLU A 87 -20.59 2.95 -10.31
CA GLU A 87 -20.02 3.56 -11.50
C GLU A 87 -18.80 4.42 -11.15
N CYS A 88 -17.65 4.10 -11.74
CA CYS A 88 -16.38 4.76 -11.45
C CYS A 88 -15.43 4.71 -12.66
N ASP A 89 -14.32 5.41 -12.55
CA ASP A 89 -13.26 5.36 -13.56
C ASP A 89 -12.25 4.27 -13.22
N ILE A 90 -11.95 4.08 -11.93
CA ILE A 90 -10.99 3.09 -11.43
C ILE A 90 -11.63 2.30 -10.29
N LEU A 91 -11.66 0.97 -10.44
CA LEU A 91 -12.10 0.03 -9.41
C LEU A 91 -10.89 -0.74 -8.87
N VAL A 92 -10.73 -0.75 -7.54
CA VAL A 92 -9.61 -1.44 -6.88
C VAL A 92 -10.15 -2.50 -5.92
N PRO A 93 -10.23 -3.76 -6.34
CA PRO A 93 -10.46 -4.88 -5.44
C PRO A 93 -9.23 -5.09 -4.55
N ALA A 94 -9.38 -4.94 -3.24
CA ALA A 94 -8.29 -5.02 -2.26
C ALA A 94 -8.62 -5.88 -1.03
N ALA A 95 -9.61 -6.81 -1.13
CA ALA A 95 -10.02 -7.66 -0.02
C ALA A 95 -10.03 -9.15 -0.38
N LEU A 96 -10.96 -9.60 -1.21
CA LEU A 96 -11.26 -11.01 -1.41
C LEU A 96 -11.05 -11.45 -2.87
N GLU A 97 -10.73 -12.74 -3.04
CA GLU A 97 -10.76 -13.43 -4.32
C GLU A 97 -12.19 -13.54 -4.88
N GLY A 98 -12.35 -13.63 -6.20
CA GLY A 98 -13.60 -13.90 -6.87
C GLY A 98 -14.71 -12.88 -6.63
N VAL A 99 -14.38 -11.66 -6.19
CA VAL A 99 -15.38 -10.61 -5.92
C VAL A 99 -16.09 -10.15 -7.20
N ILE A 100 -15.40 -10.19 -8.34
CA ILE A 100 -15.97 -9.99 -9.67
C ILE A 100 -16.14 -11.35 -10.33
N ASN A 101 -17.37 -11.73 -10.56
CA ASN A 101 -17.75 -13.04 -11.07
C ASN A 101 -18.94 -12.94 -12.05
N LYS A 102 -19.35 -14.07 -12.60
CA LYS A 102 -20.43 -14.14 -13.61
C LYS A 102 -21.77 -13.51 -13.18
N ASP A 103 -22.02 -13.39 -11.86
CA ASP A 103 -23.29 -12.88 -11.35
C ASP A 103 -23.32 -11.34 -11.34
N ASN A 104 -22.15 -10.67 -11.33
CA ASN A 104 -22.04 -9.23 -11.23
C ASN A 104 -21.21 -8.54 -12.32
N VAL A 105 -20.41 -9.28 -13.09
CA VAL A 105 -19.49 -8.73 -14.10
C VAL A 105 -20.20 -7.86 -15.14
N GLU A 106 -21.43 -8.18 -15.50
CA GLU A 106 -22.21 -7.41 -16.46
C GLU A 106 -22.58 -6.03 -15.91
N LYS A 107 -22.69 -5.89 -14.59
CA LYS A 107 -23.03 -4.65 -13.92
C LYS A 107 -21.82 -3.77 -13.61
N VAL A 108 -20.60 -4.29 -13.78
CA VAL A 108 -19.36 -3.52 -13.59
C VAL A 108 -19.29 -2.39 -14.60
N LYS A 109 -19.17 -1.14 -14.09
CA LYS A 109 -19.11 0.09 -14.87
C LYS A 109 -17.85 0.87 -14.54
N THR A 110 -16.72 0.37 -15.01
CA THR A 110 -15.42 1.03 -14.82
C THR A 110 -14.61 1.01 -16.11
N LYS A 111 -13.59 1.86 -16.18
CA LYS A 111 -12.64 1.90 -17.30
C LYS A 111 -11.38 1.09 -17.00
N LEU A 112 -10.99 1.05 -15.73
CA LEU A 112 -9.79 0.37 -15.25
C LEU A 112 -10.08 -0.40 -13.97
N ILE A 113 -9.61 -1.64 -13.91
CA ILE A 113 -9.55 -2.44 -12.67
C ILE A 113 -8.08 -2.62 -12.29
N VAL A 114 -7.76 -2.41 -11.01
CA VAL A 114 -6.41 -2.58 -10.44
C VAL A 114 -6.51 -3.65 -9.36
N GLU A 115 -6.03 -4.85 -9.65
CA GLU A 115 -6.15 -6.02 -8.76
C GLU A 115 -5.15 -5.96 -7.60
N ALA A 116 -5.54 -5.33 -6.50
CA ALA A 116 -4.72 -5.29 -5.29
C ALA A 116 -4.89 -6.53 -4.40
N ALA A 117 -6.02 -7.26 -4.53
CA ALA A 117 -6.21 -8.59 -3.95
C ALA A 117 -5.71 -9.66 -4.91
N ASN A 118 -5.50 -10.89 -4.40
CA ASN A 118 -5.16 -12.05 -5.23
C ASN A 118 -6.42 -12.61 -5.91
N GLY A 119 -6.39 -12.78 -7.24
CA GLY A 119 -7.45 -13.37 -8.03
C GLY A 119 -8.85 -12.79 -7.80
N PRO A 120 -9.05 -11.45 -7.78
CA PRO A 120 -10.35 -10.86 -7.48
C PRO A 120 -11.36 -11.02 -8.62
N ILE A 121 -10.90 -11.34 -9.82
CA ILE A 121 -11.72 -11.59 -11.00
C ILE A 121 -11.69 -13.08 -11.34
N ASP A 122 -12.85 -13.69 -11.52
CA ASP A 122 -12.88 -15.07 -12.00
C ASP A 122 -12.51 -15.16 -13.50
N PRO A 123 -11.91 -16.29 -13.94
CA PRO A 123 -11.40 -16.41 -15.31
C PRO A 123 -12.47 -16.26 -16.41
N THR A 124 -13.73 -16.51 -16.10
CA THR A 124 -14.83 -16.35 -17.08
C THR A 124 -15.24 -14.91 -17.23
N SER A 125 -15.19 -14.15 -16.12
CA SER A 125 -15.50 -12.72 -16.07
C SER A 125 -14.44 -11.86 -16.74
N ASP A 126 -13.17 -12.28 -16.71
CA ASP A 126 -12.08 -11.55 -17.38
C ASP A 126 -12.34 -11.35 -18.88
N LYS A 127 -12.82 -12.39 -19.57
CA LYS A 127 -13.21 -12.30 -20.99
C LYS A 127 -14.36 -11.32 -21.23
N ILE A 128 -15.33 -11.27 -20.31
CA ILE A 128 -16.47 -10.35 -20.41
C ILE A 128 -15.99 -8.90 -20.25
N LEU A 129 -15.13 -8.65 -19.26
CA LEU A 129 -14.51 -7.34 -19.03
C LEU A 129 -13.70 -6.87 -20.22
N PHE A 130 -12.90 -7.76 -20.80
CA PHE A 130 -12.14 -7.48 -22.01
C PHE A 130 -13.04 -7.07 -23.18
N ASN A 131 -14.15 -7.79 -23.42
CA ASN A 131 -15.12 -7.49 -24.47
C ASN A 131 -15.85 -6.17 -24.20
N LYS A 132 -16.04 -5.79 -22.92
CA LYS A 132 -16.59 -4.48 -22.51
C LYS A 132 -15.57 -3.34 -22.67
N GLY A 133 -14.31 -3.62 -23.03
CA GLY A 133 -13.25 -2.64 -23.17
C GLY A 133 -12.66 -2.15 -21.84
N VAL A 134 -12.90 -2.88 -20.76
CA VAL A 134 -12.31 -2.59 -19.45
C VAL A 134 -10.84 -3.04 -19.46
N THR A 135 -9.95 -2.17 -19.03
CA THR A 135 -8.54 -2.52 -18.85
C THR A 135 -8.34 -3.12 -17.46
N VAL A 136 -7.63 -4.24 -17.35
CA VAL A 136 -7.28 -4.87 -16.07
C VAL A 136 -5.77 -4.80 -15.88
N LEU A 137 -5.32 -4.29 -14.74
CA LEU A 137 -3.96 -4.44 -14.24
C LEU A 137 -3.94 -5.64 -13.29
N PRO A 138 -3.29 -6.77 -13.67
CA PRO A 138 -3.40 -8.02 -12.95
C PRO A 138 -2.66 -8.00 -11.61
N ASP A 139 -3.12 -8.81 -10.69
CA ASP A 139 -2.61 -8.95 -9.32
C ASP A 139 -1.11 -9.25 -9.28
N ILE A 140 -0.63 -10.15 -10.13
CA ILE A 140 0.79 -10.51 -10.22
C ILE A 140 1.70 -9.30 -10.48
N TYR A 141 1.17 -8.26 -11.11
CA TYR A 141 1.90 -7.00 -11.33
C TYR A 141 1.70 -6.01 -10.19
N VAL A 142 0.45 -5.86 -9.73
CA VAL A 142 0.06 -4.82 -8.78
C VAL A 142 0.55 -5.14 -7.36
N ASN A 143 0.42 -6.39 -6.89
CA ASN A 143 0.74 -6.77 -5.52
C ASN A 143 2.15 -7.39 -5.34
N ALA A 144 2.91 -7.53 -6.41
CA ALA A 144 4.26 -8.10 -6.39
C ALA A 144 5.22 -7.40 -5.41
N GLY A 145 5.03 -6.10 -5.16
CA GLY A 145 5.87 -5.31 -4.28
C GLY A 145 5.94 -5.86 -2.85
N GLY A 146 4.81 -6.33 -2.31
CA GLY A 146 4.75 -6.92 -0.97
C GLY A 146 5.58 -8.20 -0.86
N VAL A 147 5.52 -9.07 -1.87
CA VAL A 147 6.31 -10.30 -1.94
C VAL A 147 7.80 -10.00 -2.05
N VAL A 148 8.17 -9.02 -2.86
CA VAL A 148 9.58 -8.59 -3.02
C VAL A 148 10.14 -8.08 -1.70
N VAL A 149 9.41 -7.23 -0.97
CA VAL A 149 9.83 -6.74 0.36
C VAL A 149 9.99 -7.90 1.34
N SER A 150 9.02 -8.81 1.41
CA SER A 150 9.07 -9.99 2.29
C SER A 150 10.27 -10.89 1.96
N TYR A 151 10.61 -11.06 0.68
CA TYR A 151 11.78 -11.80 0.26
C TYR A 151 13.07 -11.15 0.76
N PHE A 152 13.22 -9.84 0.62
CA PHE A 152 14.39 -9.12 1.14
C PHE A 152 14.49 -9.17 2.67
N GLU A 153 13.37 -9.09 3.38
CA GLU A 153 13.35 -9.27 4.84
C GLU A 153 13.79 -10.69 5.24
N TRP A 154 13.32 -11.71 4.53
CA TRP A 154 13.72 -13.09 4.75
C TRP A 154 15.22 -13.30 4.49
N VAL A 155 15.75 -12.82 3.36
CA VAL A 155 17.20 -12.88 3.05
C VAL A 155 18.02 -12.15 4.12
N LYS A 156 17.56 -10.97 4.57
CA LYS A 156 18.20 -10.22 5.66
C LYS A 156 18.25 -11.03 6.94
N ASN A 157 17.16 -11.72 7.29
CA ASN A 157 17.09 -12.54 8.50
C ASN A 157 18.01 -13.76 8.40
N LEU A 158 18.05 -14.44 7.24
CA LEU A 158 18.95 -15.58 7.00
C LEU A 158 20.43 -15.20 7.06
N SER A 159 20.79 -14.08 6.45
CA SER A 159 22.18 -13.64 6.36
C SER A 159 22.67 -12.93 7.61
N HIS A 160 21.81 -12.76 8.64
CA HIS A 160 22.09 -11.94 9.82
C HIS A 160 22.66 -10.54 9.50
N ILE A 161 22.41 -10.04 8.29
CA ILE A 161 22.85 -8.72 7.84
C ILE A 161 21.96 -7.67 8.51
N ARG A 162 22.49 -6.95 9.49
CA ARG A 162 21.84 -5.74 10.01
C ARG A 162 22.10 -4.59 9.02
N PHE A 163 21.03 -4.01 8.45
CA PHE A 163 21.15 -2.76 7.70
C PHE A 163 21.85 -1.72 8.59
N GLY A 164 22.85 -1.02 8.04
CA GLY A 164 23.69 -0.11 8.80
C GLY A 164 25.05 -0.70 9.24
N ARG A 165 25.23 -2.02 9.27
CA ARG A 165 26.54 -2.60 9.60
C ARG A 165 27.60 -2.32 8.53
N MET A 166 27.20 -2.32 7.26
CA MET A 166 28.10 -1.95 6.15
C MET A 166 28.43 -0.46 6.19
N GLU A 167 27.42 0.39 6.39
CA GLU A 167 27.61 1.83 6.53
C GLU A 167 28.45 2.18 7.76
N LYS A 168 28.19 1.53 8.90
CA LYS A 168 29.01 1.69 10.11
C LYS A 168 30.45 1.26 9.89
N ARG A 169 30.71 0.12 9.23
CA ARG A 169 32.06 -0.31 8.86
C ARG A 169 32.73 0.65 7.90
N TYR A 170 32.00 1.22 6.95
CA TYR A 170 32.54 2.20 6.02
C TYR A 170 32.91 3.49 6.74
N GLN A 171 32.08 3.97 7.66
CA GLN A 171 32.36 5.14 8.48
C GLN A 171 33.53 4.89 9.44
N GLU A 172 33.59 3.73 10.08
CA GLU A 172 34.72 3.30 10.92
C GLU A 172 36.02 3.26 10.11
N HIS A 173 35.99 2.73 8.89
CA HIS A 173 37.18 2.68 8.03
C HIS A 173 37.63 4.09 7.60
N LYS A 174 36.73 4.98 7.23
CA LYS A 174 37.08 6.38 6.94
C LYS A 174 37.66 7.12 8.14
N LEU A 175 37.09 6.89 9.33
CA LEU A 175 37.62 7.46 10.57
C LEU A 175 39.02 6.97 10.87
N LEU A 176 39.30 5.69 10.69
CA LEU A 176 40.63 5.12 10.87
C LEU A 176 41.65 5.67 9.86
N GLU A 177 41.27 5.88 8.62
CA GLU A 177 42.12 6.52 7.61
C GLU A 177 42.42 7.98 7.98
N LEU A 178 41.42 8.73 8.46
CA LEU A 178 41.59 10.10 8.93
C LEU A 178 42.54 10.17 10.13
N ILE A 179 42.38 9.26 11.10
CA ILE A 179 43.25 9.17 12.27
C ILE A 179 44.69 8.89 11.83
N LYS A 180 44.93 7.93 10.93
CA LYS A 180 46.26 7.65 10.38
C LYS A 180 46.89 8.85 9.67
N LEU A 181 46.09 9.63 8.97
CA LEU A 181 46.54 10.84 8.30
C LEU A 181 46.97 11.91 9.32
N ILE A 182 46.19 12.10 10.38
CA ILE A 182 46.48 13.03 11.47
C ILE A 182 47.76 12.59 12.20
N GLU A 183 47.90 11.31 12.56
CA GLU A 183 49.08 10.76 13.19
C GLU A 183 50.35 10.99 12.37
N LYS A 184 50.22 10.82 11.03
CA LYS A 184 51.35 11.03 10.11
C LYS A 184 51.71 12.53 9.99
N THR A 185 50.73 13.44 10.10
CA THR A 185 50.94 14.87 9.96
C THR A 185 51.41 15.51 11.25
N THR A 186 50.97 15.04 12.40
CA THR A 186 51.28 15.61 13.72
C THR A 186 52.41 14.91 14.45
N ASN A 187 52.89 13.78 13.93
CA ASN A 187 53.86 12.90 14.53
C ASN A 187 53.51 12.45 15.98
N THR A 188 52.19 12.43 16.27
CA THR A 188 51.62 11.98 17.56
C THR A 188 50.79 10.72 17.36
N LYS A 189 50.90 9.74 18.27
CA LYS A 189 50.05 8.55 18.27
C LYS A 189 48.77 8.82 19.01
N THR A 190 47.66 8.62 18.35
CA THR A 190 46.31 8.72 18.93
C THR A 190 45.93 7.36 19.51
N VAL A 191 45.44 7.32 20.76
CA VAL A 191 44.90 6.08 21.36
C VAL A 191 43.45 5.95 20.98
N SER A 192 43.14 5.04 20.06
CA SER A 192 41.75 4.72 19.76
C SER A 192 41.21 3.67 20.71
N TYR A 193 40.25 4.02 21.56
CA TYR A 193 39.48 3.06 22.33
C TYR A 193 38.44 2.38 21.42
N THR A 194 38.80 1.22 20.87
CA THR A 194 37.90 0.44 20.00
C THR A 194 36.87 -0.41 20.75
N HIS A 195 36.89 -0.44 22.08
CA HIS A 195 35.94 -1.18 22.91
C HIS A 195 35.56 -0.40 24.17
N LEU A 196 34.44 0.33 24.07
CA LEU A 196 33.62 0.62 25.25
C LEU A 196 32.75 -0.61 25.53
N THR A 197 33.29 -1.59 26.24
CA THR A 197 32.47 -2.61 26.88
C THR A 197 31.81 -1.93 28.08
N LEU A 198 30.51 -1.71 27.99
CA LEU A 198 29.71 -1.38 29.17
C LEU A 198 29.84 -2.57 30.17
N PRO A 199 30.12 -2.31 31.46
CA PRO A 199 30.16 -3.37 32.44
C PRO A 199 28.81 -4.04 32.53
N THR A 200 28.73 -5.33 32.23
CA THR A 200 27.59 -6.17 32.57
C THR A 200 27.45 -6.18 34.07
N LYS A 201 26.38 -5.60 34.62
CA LYS A 201 26.03 -5.83 36.02
C LYS A 201 25.73 -7.32 36.21
N SER A 202 26.61 -8.01 36.84
CA SER A 202 26.35 -9.30 37.45
C SER A 202 25.68 -9.04 38.81
N SER A 203 24.48 -9.49 38.99
CA SER A 203 23.88 -10.04 40.21
C SER A 203 22.46 -10.49 39.93
#